data_5bd6dc965b75a84e0532ae9408a604d1
#
_entry.id   5bd6dc965b75a84e0532ae9408a604d1
#
_cell.length_a   1.000
_cell.length_b   1.000
_cell.length_c   1.000
_cell.angle_alpha   90.00
_cell.angle_beta   90.00
_cell.angle_gamma   90.00
#
_symmetry.space_group_name_H-M   'P 1'
#
loop_
_entity.id
_entity.type
_entity.pdbx_description
1 polymer ?
#
loop_
_entity_poly.entity_id
_entity_poly.type
_entity_poly.pdbx_seq_one_letter_code
_entity_poly.pdbx_strand_id
1 'polypeptide(L)'
;MLNNFSMDFFSLKEKIAFVTGGNTGLGEAYVVAFAKAGADLFIVTYDNNWEETKKLVENEVGKAYFYQANLTDREQIRKSVIECVKIYGRIDILVNNAGTIRRAPLLEYKDNEWKDVLDINLNAVYYLSQDVAKIMEKQGSGKIINIASMLSFQGGKFVPAYTASKHAVAGITKSFANELASKNIQVNAIAPGYVKTLNTAPIRADEKRNKEILDRIPANRWAEPFDLMGSIIFLASKASDYVNGHILAVDGGWLIR
;
A
#
# COMPACT_ATOMS: atom_id res chain seq x y z
N MET A 1 3.52 27.84 19.60
CA MET A 1 3.60 26.76 18.58
C MET A 1 3.71 25.37 19.21
N LEU A 2 4.57 25.13 20.21
CA LEU A 2 4.72 23.78 20.80
C LEU A 2 3.46 23.25 21.52
N ASN A 3 2.60 24.13 22.00
CA ASN A 3 1.36 23.77 22.70
C ASN A 3 0.22 23.26 21.81
N ASN A 4 0.45 23.21 20.48
CA ASN A 4 -0.59 22.79 19.51
C ASN A 4 -0.47 21.30 19.14
N PHE A 5 0.48 20.55 19.72
CA PHE A 5 0.57 19.12 19.50
C PHE A 5 -0.51 18.38 20.30
N SER A 6 -1.23 17.49 19.64
CA SER A 6 -2.15 16.53 20.26
C SER A 6 -2.14 15.21 19.48
N MET A 7 -2.71 14.17 20.05
CA MET A 7 -2.90 12.89 19.34
C MET A 7 -3.81 12.99 18.11
N ASP A 8 -4.55 14.09 17.97
CA ASP A 8 -5.36 14.38 16.76
C ASP A 8 -4.49 14.53 15.50
N PHE A 9 -3.17 14.71 15.64
CA PHE A 9 -2.23 14.63 14.51
C PHE A 9 -2.31 13.30 13.76
N PHE A 10 -2.74 12.23 14.44
CA PHE A 10 -2.91 10.90 13.85
C PHE A 10 -4.36 10.62 13.42
N SER A 11 -5.29 11.54 13.65
CA SER A 11 -6.70 11.38 13.27
C SER A 11 -6.87 11.47 11.75
N LEU A 12 -7.73 10.62 11.21
CA LEU A 12 -8.14 10.62 9.81
C LEU A 12 -9.62 11.00 9.64
N LYS A 13 -10.22 11.63 10.66
CA LYS A 13 -11.61 12.12 10.58
C LYS A 13 -11.76 13.06 9.38
N GLU A 14 -12.87 12.91 8.66
CA GLU A 14 -13.20 13.69 7.45
C GLU A 14 -12.22 13.46 6.28
N LYS A 15 -11.40 12.41 6.31
CA LYS A 15 -10.51 12.03 5.23
C LYS A 15 -11.11 10.90 4.40
N ILE A 16 -10.94 11.00 3.10
CA ILE A 16 -11.33 9.95 2.15
C ILE A 16 -10.07 9.17 1.75
N ALA A 17 -10.06 7.88 2.07
CA ALA A 17 -8.96 7.00 1.73
C ALA A 17 -9.35 6.04 0.59
N PHE A 18 -8.64 6.15 -0.53
CA PHE A 18 -8.72 5.24 -1.66
C PHE A 18 -7.67 4.14 -1.50
N VAL A 19 -8.11 2.90 -1.30
CA VAL A 19 -7.21 1.77 -1.02
C VAL A 19 -7.39 0.67 -2.06
N THR A 20 -6.31 0.22 -2.70
CA THR A 20 -6.35 -0.90 -3.64
C THR A 20 -5.98 -2.23 -2.98
N GLY A 21 -6.70 -3.31 -3.32
CA GLY A 21 -6.50 -4.64 -2.73
C GLY A 21 -6.79 -4.66 -1.23
N GLY A 22 -7.84 -3.95 -0.80
CA GLY A 22 -8.18 -3.74 0.60
C GLY A 22 -9.01 -4.85 1.24
N ASN A 23 -9.26 -5.96 0.54
CA ASN A 23 -10.10 -7.06 1.04
C ASN A 23 -9.31 -8.27 1.58
N THR A 24 -7.99 -8.23 1.61
CA THR A 24 -7.17 -9.31 2.13
C THR A 24 -5.82 -8.82 2.68
N GLY A 25 -5.26 -9.55 3.63
CA GLY A 25 -3.88 -9.40 4.08
C GLY A 25 -3.52 -8.01 4.59
N LEU A 26 -2.48 -7.40 4.03
CA LEU A 26 -2.05 -6.05 4.44
C LEU A 26 -3.08 -4.98 4.08
N GLY A 27 -3.70 -5.09 2.91
CA GLY A 27 -4.72 -4.14 2.48
C GLY A 27 -5.92 -4.11 3.42
N GLU A 28 -6.38 -5.26 3.89
CA GLU A 28 -7.45 -5.36 4.88
C GLU A 28 -7.04 -4.71 6.21
N ALA A 29 -5.81 -4.98 6.69
CA ALA A 29 -5.31 -4.34 7.89
C ALA A 29 -5.26 -2.80 7.76
N TYR A 30 -4.86 -2.28 6.60
CA TYR A 30 -4.86 -0.84 6.33
C TYR A 30 -6.28 -0.25 6.33
N VAL A 31 -7.21 -0.93 5.69
CA VAL A 31 -8.63 -0.53 5.66
C VAL A 31 -9.21 -0.47 7.07
N VAL A 32 -8.99 -1.51 7.89
CA VAL A 32 -9.43 -1.53 9.30
C VAL A 32 -8.76 -0.42 10.10
N ALA A 33 -7.46 -0.19 9.92
CA ALA A 33 -6.75 0.88 10.63
C ALA A 33 -7.33 2.27 10.29
N PHE A 34 -7.61 2.52 9.01
CA PHE A 34 -8.19 3.77 8.55
C PHE A 34 -9.62 4.00 9.07
N ALA A 35 -10.47 2.96 9.04
CA ALA A 35 -11.81 3.02 9.62
C ALA A 35 -11.76 3.41 11.11
N LYS A 36 -10.89 2.74 11.89
CA LYS A 36 -10.67 3.04 13.32
C LYS A 36 -10.12 4.45 13.57
N ALA A 37 -9.33 4.98 12.64
CA ALA A 37 -8.83 6.36 12.69
C ALA A 37 -9.86 7.42 12.22
N GLY A 38 -11.04 6.98 11.73
CA GLY A 38 -12.17 7.83 11.37
C GLY A 38 -12.26 8.25 9.91
N ALA A 39 -11.51 7.59 8.99
CA ALA A 39 -11.61 7.88 7.56
C ALA A 39 -12.82 7.20 6.91
N ASP A 40 -13.38 7.84 5.89
CA ASP A 40 -14.24 7.18 4.92
C ASP A 40 -13.39 6.45 3.87
N LEU A 41 -13.88 5.31 3.38
CA LEU A 41 -13.09 4.38 2.59
C LEU A 41 -13.70 4.13 1.22
N PHE A 42 -12.88 4.23 0.18
CA PHE A 42 -13.16 3.70 -1.15
C PHE A 42 -12.17 2.57 -1.45
N ILE A 43 -12.67 1.34 -1.46
CA ILE A 43 -11.84 0.12 -1.48
C ILE A 43 -11.98 -0.53 -2.85
N VAL A 44 -10.88 -0.57 -3.60
CA VAL A 44 -10.84 -1.23 -4.92
C VAL A 44 -10.30 -2.63 -4.80
N THR A 45 -11.06 -3.61 -5.29
CA THR A 45 -10.72 -5.04 -5.24
C THR A 45 -10.80 -5.66 -6.63
N TYR A 46 -10.07 -6.74 -6.86
CA TYR A 46 -10.14 -7.49 -8.12
C TYR A 46 -11.43 -8.32 -8.24
N ASP A 47 -11.86 -8.89 -7.12
CA ASP A 47 -13.06 -9.70 -7.00
C ASP A 47 -14.04 -9.09 -5.98
N ASN A 48 -15.17 -9.73 -5.78
CA ASN A 48 -16.22 -9.29 -4.86
C ASN A 48 -16.19 -10.01 -3.49
N ASN A 49 -15.05 -10.61 -3.12
CA ASN A 49 -14.89 -11.32 -1.86
C ASN A 49 -14.50 -10.34 -0.75
N TRP A 50 -15.38 -9.44 -0.35
CA TRP A 50 -15.13 -8.40 0.67
C TRP A 50 -16.08 -8.43 1.87
N GLU A 51 -16.99 -9.39 1.97
CA GLU A 51 -17.99 -9.42 3.04
C GLU A 51 -17.37 -9.52 4.44
N GLU A 52 -16.27 -10.26 4.59
CA GLU A 52 -15.55 -10.32 5.87
C GLU A 52 -14.91 -8.97 6.24
N THR A 53 -14.21 -8.35 5.31
CA THR A 53 -13.63 -7.02 5.53
C THR A 53 -14.72 -5.97 5.79
N LYS A 54 -15.85 -6.07 5.09
CA LYS A 54 -16.99 -5.18 5.30
C LYS A 54 -17.49 -5.24 6.75
N LYS A 55 -17.67 -6.47 7.29
CA LYS A 55 -18.05 -6.65 8.70
C LYS A 55 -17.05 -6.04 9.70
N LEU A 56 -15.75 -6.07 9.37
CA LEU A 56 -14.71 -5.50 10.24
C LEU A 56 -14.79 -3.96 10.32
N VAL A 57 -15.33 -3.30 9.30
CA VAL A 57 -15.40 -1.83 9.22
C VAL A 57 -16.81 -1.27 9.42
N GLU A 58 -17.88 -2.07 9.34
CA GLU A 58 -19.28 -1.62 9.47
C GLU A 58 -19.60 -0.94 10.82
N ASN A 59 -18.89 -1.32 11.89
CA ASN A 59 -19.12 -0.77 13.24
C ASN A 59 -18.20 0.42 13.56
N GLU A 60 -17.36 0.83 12.62
CA GLU A 60 -16.44 1.95 12.81
C GLU A 60 -17.07 3.27 12.35
N VAL A 61 -16.45 4.37 12.65
CA VAL A 61 -16.99 5.73 12.45
C VAL A 61 -17.15 6.10 10.97
N GLY A 62 -16.31 5.55 10.09
CA GLY A 62 -16.28 5.85 8.67
C GLY A 62 -17.23 5.01 7.83
N LYS A 63 -17.56 5.51 6.62
CA LYS A 63 -18.29 4.74 5.60
C LYS A 63 -17.32 4.00 4.70
N ALA A 64 -17.66 2.78 4.31
CA ALA A 64 -16.87 1.99 3.37
C ALA A 64 -17.66 1.68 2.10
N TYR A 65 -17.07 1.99 0.95
CA TYR A 65 -17.60 1.63 -0.36
C TYR A 65 -16.62 0.71 -1.08
N PHE A 66 -17.10 -0.45 -1.50
CA PHE A 66 -16.31 -1.45 -2.23
C PHE A 66 -16.60 -1.34 -3.73
N TYR A 67 -15.54 -1.37 -4.51
CA TYR A 67 -15.59 -1.23 -5.97
C TYR A 67 -14.74 -2.31 -6.63
N GLN A 68 -15.34 -3.08 -7.53
CA GLN A 68 -14.60 -4.11 -8.28
C GLN A 68 -13.95 -3.52 -9.51
N ALA A 69 -12.63 -3.70 -9.67
CA ALA A 69 -11.91 -3.30 -10.88
C ALA A 69 -10.66 -4.16 -11.10
N ASN A 70 -10.38 -4.45 -12.37
CA ASN A 70 -9.10 -4.97 -12.80
C ASN A 70 -8.11 -3.82 -13.03
N LEU A 71 -7.11 -3.71 -12.18
CA LEU A 71 -6.12 -2.64 -12.24
C LEU A 71 -5.05 -2.81 -13.35
N THR A 72 -5.10 -3.89 -14.14
CA THR A 72 -4.31 -3.98 -15.39
C THR A 72 -4.98 -3.22 -16.53
N ASP A 73 -6.27 -2.87 -16.39
CA ASP A 73 -7.06 -2.12 -17.35
C ASP A 73 -7.07 -0.64 -16.97
N ARG A 74 -6.44 0.19 -17.82
CA ARG A 74 -6.33 1.64 -17.61
C ARG A 74 -7.68 2.34 -17.51
N GLU A 75 -8.68 1.86 -18.27
CA GLU A 75 -10.02 2.46 -18.26
C GLU A 75 -10.78 2.13 -16.96
N GLN A 76 -10.63 0.91 -16.42
CA GLN A 76 -11.20 0.56 -15.13
C GLN A 76 -10.55 1.32 -13.97
N ILE A 77 -9.24 1.57 -14.04
CA ILE A 77 -8.55 2.47 -13.10
C ILE A 77 -9.22 3.85 -13.13
N ARG A 78 -9.37 4.45 -14.31
CA ARG A 78 -9.98 5.77 -14.45
C ARG A 78 -11.41 5.81 -13.91
N LYS A 79 -12.23 4.81 -14.24
CA LYS A 79 -13.61 4.68 -13.74
C LYS A 79 -13.68 4.60 -12.23
N SER A 80 -12.78 3.86 -11.58
CA SER A 80 -12.74 3.76 -10.11
C SER A 80 -12.44 5.11 -9.44
N VAL A 81 -11.52 5.89 -10.01
CA VAL A 81 -11.21 7.23 -9.51
C VAL A 81 -12.39 8.19 -9.68
N ILE A 82 -13.05 8.16 -10.85
CA ILE A 82 -14.25 8.96 -11.12
C ILE A 82 -15.38 8.61 -10.13
N GLU A 83 -15.63 7.32 -9.91
CA GLU A 83 -16.69 6.88 -9.01
C GLU A 83 -16.40 7.29 -7.54
N CYS A 84 -15.15 7.20 -7.08
CA CYS A 84 -14.76 7.70 -5.77
C CYS A 84 -15.07 9.20 -5.61
N VAL A 85 -14.70 10.02 -6.60
CA VAL A 85 -14.98 11.46 -6.57
C VAL A 85 -16.48 11.75 -6.65
N LYS A 86 -17.24 10.97 -7.40
CA LYS A 86 -18.70 11.10 -7.49
C LYS A 86 -19.37 10.83 -6.14
N ILE A 87 -18.88 9.85 -5.36
CA ILE A 87 -19.45 9.47 -4.06
C ILE A 87 -19.03 10.43 -2.95
N TYR A 88 -17.74 10.78 -2.89
CA TYR A 88 -17.14 11.49 -1.76
C TYR A 88 -16.70 12.92 -2.06
N GLY A 89 -16.67 13.34 -3.33
CA GLY A 89 -16.24 14.68 -3.77
C GLY A 89 -14.74 14.92 -3.73
N ARG A 90 -13.96 14.03 -3.11
CA ARG A 90 -12.51 14.21 -2.88
C ARG A 90 -11.78 12.89 -2.69
N ILE A 91 -10.44 12.94 -2.73
CA ILE A 91 -9.55 11.86 -2.31
C ILE A 91 -8.41 12.48 -1.52
N ASP A 92 -8.30 12.18 -0.23
CA ASP A 92 -7.24 12.71 0.64
C ASP A 92 -6.03 11.79 0.73
N ILE A 93 -6.27 10.48 0.69
CA ILE A 93 -5.25 9.45 0.86
C ILE A 93 -5.40 8.43 -0.25
N LEU A 94 -4.30 8.12 -0.95
CA LEU A 94 -4.22 7.00 -1.88
C LEU A 94 -3.26 5.96 -1.30
N VAL A 95 -3.70 4.70 -1.21
CA VAL A 95 -2.83 3.56 -0.87
C VAL A 95 -2.76 2.61 -2.05
N ASN A 96 -1.62 2.59 -2.73
CA ASN A 96 -1.29 1.64 -3.78
C ASN A 96 -0.79 0.34 -3.14
N ASN A 97 -1.72 -0.51 -2.70
CA ASN A 97 -1.41 -1.77 -2.03
C ASN A 97 -1.60 -2.99 -2.92
N ALA A 98 -2.53 -2.98 -3.88
CA ALA A 98 -2.74 -4.10 -4.78
C ALA A 98 -1.42 -4.56 -5.43
N GLY A 99 -1.19 -5.85 -5.41
CA GLY A 99 0.04 -6.41 -5.96
C GLY A 99 -0.02 -7.92 -6.09
N THR A 100 0.81 -8.44 -6.98
CA THR A 100 0.95 -9.87 -7.23
C THR A 100 2.41 -10.29 -7.28
N ILE A 101 2.66 -11.57 -7.11
CA ILE A 101 3.98 -12.17 -7.21
C ILE A 101 3.89 -13.47 -8.00
N ARG A 102 4.84 -13.68 -8.90
CA ARG A 102 5.05 -14.95 -9.63
C ARG A 102 6.41 -15.48 -9.26
N ARG A 103 6.53 -16.78 -9.10
CA ARG A 103 7.76 -17.45 -8.65
C ARG A 103 8.14 -18.55 -9.62
N ALA A 104 9.29 -18.39 -10.25
CA ALA A 104 9.94 -19.43 -11.06
C ALA A 104 11.46 -19.19 -11.12
N PRO A 105 12.27 -20.22 -11.42
CA PRO A 105 13.67 -20.03 -11.79
C PRO A 105 13.81 -19.04 -12.94
N LEU A 106 14.88 -18.25 -12.97
CA LEU A 106 15.09 -17.23 -14.00
C LEU A 106 14.99 -17.80 -15.43
N LEU A 107 15.58 -18.96 -15.65
CA LEU A 107 15.62 -19.60 -16.99
C LEU A 107 14.26 -20.18 -17.43
N GLU A 108 13.30 -20.27 -16.53
CA GLU A 108 11.96 -20.81 -16.76
C GLU A 108 10.87 -19.72 -16.60
N TYR A 109 11.27 -18.49 -16.26
CA TYR A 109 10.34 -17.40 -16.00
C TYR A 109 9.66 -16.94 -17.30
N LYS A 110 8.33 -16.95 -17.34
CA LYS A 110 7.55 -16.69 -18.55
C LYS A 110 7.32 -15.20 -18.77
N ASP A 111 7.31 -14.78 -20.05
CA ASP A 111 7.09 -13.38 -20.43
C ASP A 111 5.75 -12.83 -19.97
N ASN A 112 4.68 -13.65 -20.00
CA ASN A 112 3.37 -13.24 -19.51
C ASN A 112 3.36 -13.04 -17.99
N GLU A 113 4.10 -13.85 -17.21
CA GLU A 113 4.23 -13.68 -15.75
C GLU A 113 5.00 -12.41 -15.40
N TRP A 114 6.02 -12.08 -16.21
CA TRP A 114 6.74 -10.81 -16.11
C TRP A 114 5.80 -9.63 -16.32
N LYS A 115 5.05 -9.66 -17.42
CA LYS A 115 4.09 -8.61 -17.78
C LYS A 115 3.01 -8.45 -16.72
N ASP A 116 2.39 -9.54 -16.27
CA ASP A 116 1.34 -9.53 -15.25
C ASP A 116 1.81 -8.82 -13.97
N VAL A 117 3.02 -9.13 -13.50
CA VAL A 117 3.56 -8.52 -12.28
C VAL A 117 3.83 -7.03 -12.47
N LEU A 118 4.41 -6.62 -13.61
CA LEU A 118 4.67 -5.20 -13.88
C LEU A 118 3.39 -4.40 -14.07
N ASP A 119 2.38 -4.95 -14.73
CA ASP A 119 1.12 -4.27 -14.96
C ASP A 119 0.42 -3.91 -13.64
N ILE A 120 0.39 -4.85 -12.67
CA ILE A 120 -0.24 -4.60 -11.37
C ILE A 120 0.66 -3.80 -10.43
N ASN A 121 1.93 -4.23 -10.28
CA ASN A 121 2.79 -3.69 -9.22
C ASN A 121 3.42 -2.34 -9.59
N LEU A 122 3.47 -1.98 -10.86
CA LEU A 122 4.12 -0.76 -11.33
C LEU A 122 3.19 0.12 -12.18
N ASN A 123 2.65 -0.40 -13.29
CA ASN A 123 1.85 0.40 -14.19
C ASN A 123 0.57 0.92 -13.53
N ALA A 124 -0.13 0.07 -12.77
CA ALA A 124 -1.32 0.48 -12.01
C ALA A 124 -0.98 1.54 -10.96
N VAL A 125 0.15 1.39 -10.24
CA VAL A 125 0.64 2.37 -9.25
C VAL A 125 0.89 3.73 -9.91
N TYR A 126 1.56 3.73 -11.06
CA TYR A 126 1.80 4.95 -11.82
C TYR A 126 0.49 5.63 -12.24
N TYR A 127 -0.41 4.89 -12.88
CA TYR A 127 -1.65 5.45 -13.40
C TYR A 127 -2.59 5.97 -12.31
N LEU A 128 -2.77 5.22 -11.22
CA LEU A 128 -3.57 5.67 -10.09
C LEU A 128 -2.98 6.93 -9.45
N SER A 129 -1.68 6.92 -9.20
CA SER A 129 -1.00 8.08 -8.60
C SER A 129 -1.15 9.32 -9.47
N GLN A 130 -1.02 9.18 -10.81
CA GLN A 130 -1.18 10.30 -11.73
C GLN A 130 -2.61 10.86 -11.72
N ASP A 131 -3.63 10.00 -11.78
CA ASP A 131 -5.02 10.46 -11.83
C ASP A 131 -5.46 11.06 -10.48
N VAL A 132 -5.06 10.45 -9.37
CA VAL A 132 -5.39 10.95 -8.02
C VAL A 132 -4.60 12.21 -7.70
N ALA A 133 -3.33 12.33 -8.10
CA ALA A 133 -2.54 13.54 -7.87
C ALA A 133 -3.16 14.79 -8.54
N LYS A 134 -3.80 14.64 -9.72
CA LYS A 134 -4.54 15.74 -10.38
C LYS A 134 -5.73 16.25 -9.54
N ILE A 135 -6.35 15.34 -8.78
CA ILE A 135 -7.45 15.68 -7.87
C ILE A 135 -6.88 16.37 -6.63
N MET A 136 -5.84 15.78 -6.02
CA MET A 136 -5.16 16.32 -4.83
C MET A 136 -4.56 17.70 -5.09
N GLU A 137 -4.01 17.94 -6.29
CA GLU A 137 -3.50 19.27 -6.70
C GLU A 137 -4.60 20.34 -6.66
N LYS A 138 -5.78 20.02 -7.18
CA LYS A 138 -6.94 20.94 -7.13
C LYS A 138 -7.46 21.13 -5.70
N GLN A 139 -7.29 20.14 -4.83
CA GLN A 139 -7.65 20.20 -3.41
C GLN A 139 -6.63 20.99 -2.58
N GLY A 140 -5.39 21.15 -3.08
CA GLY A 140 -4.27 21.78 -2.37
C GLY A 140 -3.62 20.91 -1.31
N SER A 141 -3.92 19.60 -1.27
CA SER A 141 -3.30 18.65 -0.34
C SER A 141 -3.56 17.21 -0.72
N GLY A 142 -2.69 16.29 -0.29
CA GLY A 142 -2.90 14.85 -0.45
C GLY A 142 -1.78 13.98 0.12
N LYS A 143 -2.05 12.71 0.33
CA LYS A 143 -1.09 11.69 0.76
C LYS A 143 -1.15 10.50 -0.20
N ILE A 144 -0.03 10.14 -0.82
CA ILE A 144 0.11 8.94 -1.64
C ILE A 144 1.06 7.98 -0.93
N ILE A 145 0.60 6.78 -0.64
CA ILE A 145 1.38 5.76 0.06
C ILE A 145 1.47 4.52 -0.82
N ASN A 146 2.68 4.21 -1.26
CA ASN A 146 2.96 3.04 -2.07
C ASN A 146 3.39 1.88 -1.19
N ILE A 147 2.96 0.65 -1.49
CA ILE A 147 3.47 -0.52 -0.81
C ILE A 147 4.65 -1.07 -1.60
N ALA A 148 5.84 -0.74 -1.10
CA ALA A 148 7.13 -1.23 -1.55
C ALA A 148 7.41 -2.65 -1.00
N SER A 149 8.66 -2.99 -0.75
CA SER A 149 9.09 -4.27 -0.18
C SER A 149 10.53 -4.14 0.31
N MET A 150 11.01 -5.07 1.13
CA MET A 150 12.45 -5.29 1.33
C MET A 150 13.16 -5.49 -0.02
N LEU A 151 12.46 -6.06 -1.02
CA LEU A 151 12.96 -6.23 -2.39
C LEU A 151 13.01 -4.92 -3.20
N SER A 152 12.74 -3.78 -2.59
CA SER A 152 13.11 -2.45 -3.11
C SER A 152 14.56 -2.08 -2.82
N PHE A 153 15.26 -2.85 -1.98
CA PHE A 153 16.63 -2.61 -1.53
C PHE A 153 17.58 -3.78 -1.82
N GLN A 154 17.03 -4.96 -2.06
CA GLN A 154 17.81 -6.18 -2.26
C GLN A 154 17.19 -7.09 -3.31
N GLY A 155 17.96 -8.06 -3.85
CA GLY A 155 17.46 -9.06 -4.79
C GLY A 155 16.62 -10.15 -4.13
N GLY A 156 15.59 -10.62 -4.82
CA GLY A 156 14.78 -11.77 -4.44
C GLY A 156 15.06 -12.98 -5.31
N LYS A 157 15.21 -14.15 -4.70
CA LYS A 157 15.40 -15.42 -5.44
C LYS A 157 14.07 -15.88 -6.01
N PHE A 158 14.06 -16.26 -7.30
CA PHE A 158 12.88 -16.76 -8.04
C PHE A 158 11.75 -15.73 -8.28
N VAL A 159 12.00 -14.46 -8.11
CA VAL A 159 10.98 -13.40 -8.23
C VAL A 159 11.51 -12.17 -9.00
N PRO A 160 12.05 -12.33 -10.23
CA PRO A 160 12.70 -11.24 -10.93
C PRO A 160 11.76 -10.06 -11.21
N ALA A 161 10.55 -10.30 -11.72
CA ALA A 161 9.60 -9.25 -12.02
C ALA A 161 9.12 -8.52 -10.75
N TYR A 162 8.88 -9.24 -9.67
CA TYR A 162 8.52 -8.62 -8.39
C TYR A 162 9.63 -7.73 -7.85
N THR A 163 10.88 -8.21 -7.88
CA THR A 163 12.05 -7.42 -7.47
C THR A 163 12.18 -6.16 -8.32
N ALA A 164 12.10 -6.27 -9.63
CA ALA A 164 12.15 -5.13 -10.55
C ALA A 164 11.03 -4.13 -10.25
N SER A 165 9.78 -4.62 -10.10
CA SER A 165 8.63 -3.75 -9.80
C SER A 165 8.79 -3.00 -8.48
N LYS A 166 9.31 -3.63 -7.42
CA LYS A 166 9.45 -3.00 -6.10
C LYS A 166 10.62 -2.01 -6.04
N HIS A 167 11.70 -2.21 -6.80
CA HIS A 167 12.72 -1.19 -7.02
C HIS A 167 12.15 0.01 -7.78
N ALA A 168 11.37 -0.24 -8.83
CA ALA A 168 10.72 0.82 -9.59
C ALA A 168 9.74 1.62 -8.74
N VAL A 169 8.92 0.97 -7.88
CA VAL A 169 8.02 1.64 -6.93
C VAL A 169 8.79 2.56 -5.98
N ALA A 170 9.96 2.14 -5.48
CA ALA A 170 10.80 3.01 -4.66
C ALA A 170 11.32 4.22 -5.46
N GLY A 171 11.68 4.01 -6.73
CA GLY A 171 12.10 5.08 -7.64
C GLY A 171 11.01 6.10 -7.91
N ILE A 172 9.82 5.64 -8.34
CA ILE A 172 8.70 6.57 -8.64
C ILE A 172 8.17 7.26 -7.37
N THR A 173 8.24 6.64 -6.20
CA THR A 173 7.92 7.29 -4.92
C THR A 173 8.75 8.54 -4.71
N LYS A 174 10.06 8.47 -4.93
CA LYS A 174 10.97 9.61 -4.81
C LYS A 174 10.74 10.65 -5.90
N SER A 175 10.51 10.20 -7.14
CA SER A 175 10.23 11.10 -8.27
C SER A 175 8.97 11.91 -8.04
N PHE A 176 7.87 11.25 -7.69
CA PHE A 176 6.58 11.92 -7.44
C PHE A 176 6.64 12.84 -6.22
N ALA A 177 7.32 12.40 -5.14
CA ALA A 177 7.53 13.23 -3.97
C ALA A 177 8.25 14.55 -4.32
N ASN A 178 9.28 14.46 -5.13
CA ASN A 178 10.06 15.63 -5.56
C ASN A 178 9.22 16.62 -6.37
N GLU A 179 8.40 16.12 -7.29
CA GLU A 179 7.56 16.93 -8.16
C GLU A 179 6.34 17.53 -7.44
N LEU A 180 5.74 16.79 -6.52
CA LEU A 180 4.45 17.12 -5.89
C LEU A 180 4.58 17.84 -4.52
N ALA A 181 5.78 17.91 -3.94
CA ALA A 181 6.00 18.49 -2.62
C ALA A 181 5.51 19.95 -2.53
N SER A 182 5.78 20.78 -3.54
CA SER A 182 5.35 22.19 -3.59
C SER A 182 3.83 22.36 -3.69
N LYS A 183 3.11 21.29 -4.03
CA LYS A 183 1.65 21.22 -4.12
C LYS A 183 1.00 20.70 -2.84
N ASN A 184 1.79 20.56 -1.76
CA ASN A 184 1.37 19.99 -0.49
C ASN A 184 0.82 18.55 -0.62
N ILE A 185 1.46 17.76 -1.50
CA ILE A 185 1.15 16.33 -1.69
C ILE A 185 2.40 15.54 -1.29
N GLN A 186 2.29 14.74 -0.23
CA GLN A 186 3.37 13.88 0.22
C GLN A 186 3.23 12.49 -0.41
N VAL A 187 4.33 12.01 -0.97
CA VAL A 187 4.41 10.68 -1.57
C VAL A 187 5.47 9.86 -0.83
N ASN A 188 5.04 8.81 -0.15
CA ASN A 188 5.92 7.93 0.62
C ASN A 188 5.63 6.46 0.31
N ALA A 189 6.46 5.58 0.81
CA ALA A 189 6.21 4.14 0.72
C ALA A 189 6.43 3.44 2.07
N ILE A 190 5.74 2.32 2.26
CA ILE A 190 6.05 1.34 3.30
C ILE A 190 6.74 0.15 2.62
N ALA A 191 7.84 -0.31 3.18
CA ALA A 191 8.52 -1.55 2.79
C ALA A 191 8.31 -2.61 3.88
N PRO A 192 7.27 -3.46 3.74
CA PRO A 192 7.01 -4.53 4.69
C PRO A 192 8.13 -5.57 4.70
N GLY A 193 8.43 -6.10 5.88
CA GLY A 193 9.21 -7.30 6.06
C GLY A 193 8.42 -8.57 5.72
N TYR A 194 8.78 -9.67 6.35
CA TYR A 194 8.06 -10.92 6.26
C TYR A 194 6.81 -10.90 7.13
N VAL A 195 5.65 -10.77 6.50
CA VAL A 195 4.33 -10.66 7.15
C VAL A 195 3.52 -11.92 6.87
N LYS A 196 2.77 -12.40 7.85
CA LYS A 196 1.85 -13.54 7.71
C LYS A 196 0.63 -13.15 6.88
N THR A 197 0.66 -13.50 5.60
CA THR A 197 -0.41 -13.31 4.63
C THR A 197 -0.60 -14.58 3.80
N LEU A 198 -1.61 -14.62 2.95
CA LEU A 198 -1.80 -15.72 2.00
C LEU A 198 -0.60 -15.86 1.05
N ASN A 199 0.00 -14.75 0.61
CA ASN A 199 1.17 -14.74 -0.28
C ASN A 199 2.42 -15.39 0.34
N THR A 200 2.52 -15.40 1.65
CA THR A 200 3.65 -15.98 2.39
C THR A 200 3.36 -17.36 2.97
N ALA A 201 2.12 -17.84 2.89
CA ALA A 201 1.73 -19.14 3.43
C ALA A 201 2.58 -20.32 2.90
N PRO A 202 2.89 -20.43 1.59
CA PRO A 202 3.74 -21.49 1.09
C PRO A 202 5.17 -21.48 1.67
N ILE A 203 5.72 -20.28 1.90
CA ILE A 203 7.07 -20.14 2.48
C ILE A 203 7.07 -20.54 3.95
N ARG A 204 6.01 -20.20 4.68
CA ARG A 204 5.86 -20.57 6.10
C ARG A 204 5.60 -22.05 6.31
N ALA A 205 5.00 -22.73 5.33
CA ALA A 205 4.77 -24.16 5.35
C ALA A 205 6.04 -24.98 5.05
N ASP A 206 7.06 -24.39 4.40
CA ASP A 206 8.36 -25.00 4.21
C ASP A 206 9.22 -24.76 5.46
N GLU A 207 9.39 -25.79 6.28
CA GLU A 207 10.10 -25.71 7.56
C GLU A 207 11.54 -25.18 7.43
N LYS A 208 12.26 -25.64 6.41
CA LYS A 208 13.64 -25.20 6.16
C LYS A 208 13.68 -23.72 5.82
N ARG A 209 12.82 -23.31 4.89
CA ARG A 209 12.76 -21.91 4.44
C ARG A 209 12.23 -20.97 5.53
N ASN A 210 11.26 -21.43 6.29
CA ASN A 210 10.72 -20.70 7.43
C ASN A 210 11.81 -20.43 8.48
N LYS A 211 12.59 -21.47 8.81
CA LYS A 211 13.71 -21.35 9.76
C LYS A 211 14.78 -20.38 9.26
N GLU A 212 15.21 -20.49 8.00
CA GLU A 212 16.19 -19.58 7.40
C GLU A 212 15.77 -18.11 7.48
N ILE A 213 14.47 -17.84 7.30
CA ILE A 213 13.91 -16.49 7.39
C ILE A 213 13.88 -16.02 8.84
N LEU A 214 13.39 -16.84 9.76
CA LEU A 214 13.33 -16.50 11.18
C LEU A 214 14.72 -16.22 11.78
N ASP A 215 15.70 -17.05 11.45
CA ASP A 215 17.08 -16.88 11.92
C ASP A 215 17.71 -15.56 11.44
N ARG A 216 17.17 -14.99 10.36
CA ARG A 216 17.67 -13.71 9.81
C ARG A 216 16.90 -12.49 10.33
N ILE A 217 15.66 -12.62 10.77
CA ILE A 217 14.88 -11.49 11.30
C ILE A 217 15.37 -11.17 12.73
N PRO A 218 15.95 -9.99 13.00
CA PRO A 218 16.39 -9.66 14.37
C PRO A 218 15.27 -9.71 15.41
N ALA A 219 14.03 -9.35 15.04
CA ALA A 219 12.86 -9.47 15.91
C ALA A 219 12.42 -10.92 16.18
N ASN A 220 13.06 -11.91 15.56
CA ASN A 220 12.84 -13.36 15.72
C ASN A 220 11.38 -13.81 15.57
N ARG A 221 10.61 -13.11 14.76
CA ARG A 221 9.22 -13.46 14.43
C ARG A 221 8.80 -12.91 13.06
N TRP A 222 7.84 -13.57 12.45
CA TRP A 222 7.06 -12.98 11.37
C TRP A 222 6.22 -11.83 11.92
N ALA A 223 6.04 -10.78 11.11
CA ALA A 223 5.08 -9.76 11.44
C ALA A 223 3.64 -10.28 11.22
N GLU A 224 2.72 -9.78 12.02
CA GLU A 224 1.28 -9.88 11.72
C GLU A 224 0.86 -8.65 10.89
N PRO A 225 -0.21 -8.71 10.10
CA PRO A 225 -0.68 -7.53 9.35
C PRO A 225 -0.91 -6.30 10.24
N PHE A 226 -1.33 -6.49 11.48
CA PHE A 226 -1.54 -5.42 12.45
C PHE A 226 -0.27 -4.65 12.83
N ASP A 227 0.92 -5.25 12.74
CA ASP A 227 2.19 -4.57 13.02
C ASP A 227 2.45 -3.37 12.08
N LEU A 228 1.74 -3.33 10.93
CA LEU A 228 1.87 -2.27 9.93
C LEU A 228 0.81 -1.17 10.07
N MET A 229 -0.21 -1.37 10.92
CA MET A 229 -1.32 -0.40 11.07
C MET A 229 -0.83 0.96 11.57
N GLY A 230 0.08 1.00 12.52
CA GLY A 230 0.64 2.26 13.04
C GLY A 230 1.40 3.05 11.96
N SER A 231 2.19 2.37 11.13
CA SER A 231 2.98 3.00 10.07
C SER A 231 2.10 3.59 8.96
N ILE A 232 1.01 2.92 8.58
CA ILE A 232 0.10 3.44 7.55
C ILE A 232 -0.67 4.66 8.07
N ILE A 233 -1.12 4.66 9.33
CA ILE A 233 -1.76 5.83 9.96
C ILE A 233 -0.78 7.01 10.03
N PHE A 234 0.46 6.77 10.45
CA PHE A 234 1.50 7.81 10.48
C PHE A 234 1.66 8.47 9.12
N LEU A 235 1.87 7.70 8.04
CA LEU A 235 2.08 8.25 6.71
C LEU A 235 0.83 8.89 6.10
N ALA A 236 -0.37 8.50 6.53
CA ALA A 236 -1.64 9.04 6.06
C ALA A 236 -2.08 10.31 6.79
N SER A 237 -1.52 10.61 7.95
CA SER A 237 -1.97 11.66 8.86
C SER A 237 -1.09 12.92 8.80
N LYS A 238 -1.50 13.96 9.54
CA LYS A 238 -0.71 15.20 9.72
C LYS A 238 0.63 14.96 10.38
N ALA A 239 0.79 13.85 11.13
CA ALA A 239 2.05 13.51 11.79
C ALA A 239 3.22 13.32 10.81
N SER A 240 2.94 13.13 9.51
CA SER A 240 3.94 12.95 8.45
C SER A 240 3.97 14.09 7.42
N ASP A 241 3.44 15.29 7.73
CA ASP A 241 3.36 16.39 6.75
C ASP A 241 4.73 16.84 6.22
N TYR A 242 5.80 16.60 6.99
CA TYR A 242 7.17 16.91 6.55
C TYR A 242 7.99 15.67 6.12
N VAL A 243 7.34 14.50 6.02
CA VAL A 243 7.94 13.26 5.51
C VAL A 243 7.56 13.10 4.05
N ASN A 244 8.55 13.14 3.14
CA ASN A 244 8.30 13.06 1.71
C ASN A 244 9.41 12.29 0.99
N GLY A 245 9.06 11.41 0.06
CA GLY A 245 9.99 10.56 -0.69
C GLY A 245 10.62 9.43 0.13
N HIS A 246 10.14 9.19 1.34
CA HIS A 246 10.69 8.17 2.24
C HIS A 246 10.12 6.78 1.95
N ILE A 247 10.98 5.76 2.06
CA ILE A 247 10.58 4.35 2.03
C ILE A 247 10.79 3.81 3.45
N LEU A 248 9.70 3.77 4.21
CA LEU A 248 9.69 3.34 5.61
C LEU A 248 9.74 1.82 5.70
N ALA A 249 10.88 1.27 6.12
CA ALA A 249 10.99 -0.16 6.40
C ALA A 249 10.25 -0.51 7.69
N VAL A 250 9.37 -1.52 7.64
CA VAL A 250 8.66 -2.11 8.77
C VAL A 250 8.88 -3.63 8.69
N ASP A 251 10.06 -4.07 9.11
CA ASP A 251 10.63 -5.37 8.72
C ASP A 251 11.25 -6.18 9.87
N GLY A 252 11.08 -5.74 11.10
CA GLY A 252 11.66 -6.41 12.28
C GLY A 252 13.19 -6.38 12.30
N GLY A 253 13.80 -5.46 11.55
CA GLY A 253 15.25 -5.31 11.45
C GLY A 253 15.90 -6.11 10.33
N TRP A 254 15.13 -6.68 9.40
CA TRP A 254 15.68 -7.48 8.29
C TRP A 254 16.72 -6.73 7.46
N LEU A 255 16.50 -5.45 7.13
CA LEU A 255 17.38 -4.67 6.25
C LEU A 255 18.64 -4.14 6.93
N ILE A 256 18.72 -4.16 8.24
CA ILE A 256 19.91 -3.67 8.98
C ILE A 256 20.97 -4.74 9.18
N ARG A 257 20.75 -5.96 8.68
CA ARG A 257 21.63 -7.11 8.88
C ARG A 257 22.10 -7.75 7.57
#